data_733bcb759ede42385b715b652fe534a4
#
_entry.id   733bcb759ede42385b715b652fe534a4
#
_cell.length_a   1.000
_cell.length_b   1.000
_cell.length_c   1.000
_cell.angle_alpha   90.00
_cell.angle_beta   90.00
_cell.angle_gamma   90.00
#
_symmetry.space_group_name_H-M   'P 1'
#
loop_
_entity.id
_entity.type
_entity.pdbx_description
1 polymer ?
#
loop_
_entity_poly.entity_id
_entity_poly.type
_entity_poly.pdbx_seq_one_letter_code
_entity_poly.pdbx_strand_id
1 'polypeptide(L)'
;MKKEPQSQNKREKHTDYDATSHVRDVNGHEIFKSNRLTSQFLSNYTGLQMLSGMKTEDIEDVSKRYQAFLGIEFELDTIKKVYLHRADGTPDREIYVISLIEHKSAVDYDVAMQLLRYMSVIWHDYKTKQNAIKKEANRRKAFRYPLIIPFVYYEGENKWTADLHLKDRIEFAEEMSEYIPDFRYHVVSVHQYTNEELSEKGDEMALVMLINKIQNP
;
A
#
# COMPACT_ATOMS: atom_id res chain seq x y z
N MET A 1 -33.88 -2.82 -55.20
CA MET A 1 -33.62 -3.82 -54.12
C MET A 1 -32.83 -3.11 -53.05
N LYS A 2 -33.48 -2.90 -51.90
CA LYS A 2 -32.94 -2.18 -50.73
C LYS A 2 -32.11 -3.13 -49.88
N LYS A 3 -30.91 -2.72 -49.50
CA LYS A 3 -30.11 -3.39 -48.47
C LYS A 3 -30.33 -2.60 -47.18
N GLU A 4 -30.84 -3.26 -46.18
CA GLU A 4 -30.87 -2.75 -44.77
C GLU A 4 -29.50 -2.90 -44.09
N PRO A 5 -29.17 -2.03 -43.16
CA PRO A 5 -27.94 -2.14 -42.39
C PRO A 5 -28.19 -2.89 -41.05
N GLN A 6 -27.41 -3.95 -40.83
CA GLN A 6 -27.25 -4.52 -39.49
C GLN A 6 -26.08 -3.83 -38.78
N SER A 7 -26.36 -3.09 -37.74
CA SER A 7 -25.37 -2.74 -36.73
C SER A 7 -26.04 -2.05 -35.55
N GLN A 8 -26.38 -2.84 -34.55
CA GLN A 8 -26.56 -2.33 -33.16
C GLN A 8 -26.62 -3.55 -32.25
N ASN A 9 -25.49 -3.90 -31.66
CA ASN A 9 -25.42 -4.55 -30.34
C ASN A 9 -23.97 -4.89 -29.95
N LYS A 10 -23.20 -3.90 -29.51
CA LYS A 10 -21.86 -4.14 -28.94
C LYS A 10 -21.39 -3.04 -27.98
N ARG A 11 -22.27 -2.24 -27.40
CA ARG A 11 -21.85 -1.13 -26.51
C ARG A 11 -22.28 -1.21 -25.04
N GLU A 12 -23.06 -2.21 -24.63
CA GLU A 12 -23.60 -2.20 -23.26
C GLU A 12 -22.84 -3.05 -22.22
N LYS A 13 -21.84 -3.83 -22.61
CA LYS A 13 -21.09 -4.67 -21.64
C LYS A 13 -19.84 -4.04 -21.03
N HIS A 14 -19.43 -2.86 -21.48
CA HIS A 14 -18.17 -2.24 -21.00
C HIS A 14 -18.41 -1.23 -19.85
N THR A 15 -19.60 -0.71 -19.66
CA THR A 15 -19.90 0.34 -18.68
C THR A 15 -20.15 -0.16 -17.26
N ASP A 16 -20.68 -1.38 -17.11
CA ASP A 16 -20.95 -1.93 -15.76
C ASP A 16 -19.71 -2.44 -15.05
N TYR A 17 -18.70 -2.91 -15.81
CA TYR A 17 -17.44 -3.39 -15.24
C TYR A 17 -16.57 -2.23 -14.73
N ASP A 18 -16.59 -1.10 -15.42
CA ASP A 18 -15.84 0.10 -15.03
C ASP A 18 -16.45 0.78 -13.78
N ALA A 19 -17.77 0.83 -13.69
CA ALA A 19 -18.46 1.47 -12.56
C ALA A 19 -18.27 0.69 -11.25
N THR A 20 -18.30 -0.65 -11.29
CA THR A 20 -18.10 -1.49 -10.11
C THR A 20 -16.65 -1.51 -9.66
N SER A 21 -15.67 -1.49 -10.57
CA SER A 21 -14.27 -1.37 -10.20
C SER A 21 -13.98 -0.01 -9.55
N HIS A 22 -14.53 1.07 -10.12
CA HIS A 22 -14.33 2.42 -9.57
C HIS A 22 -14.94 2.60 -8.18
N VAL A 23 -16.12 2.01 -7.90
CA VAL A 23 -16.72 2.04 -6.56
C VAL A 23 -15.91 1.24 -5.55
N ARG A 24 -15.30 0.12 -5.95
CA ARG A 24 -14.42 -0.69 -5.10
C ARG A 24 -13.12 0.04 -4.78
N ASP A 25 -12.49 0.63 -5.79
CA ASP A 25 -11.27 1.43 -5.63
C ASP A 25 -11.48 2.59 -4.64
N VAL A 26 -12.64 3.25 -4.69
CA VAL A 26 -13.02 4.31 -3.75
C VAL A 26 -13.15 3.77 -2.32
N ASN A 27 -13.74 2.58 -2.12
CA ASN A 27 -13.93 2.01 -0.79
C ASN A 27 -12.61 1.63 -0.11
N GLY A 28 -11.69 0.98 -0.82
CA GLY A 28 -10.39 0.61 -0.27
C GLY A 28 -9.53 1.83 0.08
N HIS A 29 -9.54 2.85 -0.78
CA HIS A 29 -8.86 4.11 -0.52
C HIS A 29 -9.41 4.84 0.72
N GLU A 30 -10.73 4.85 0.93
CA GLU A 30 -11.35 5.44 2.13
C GLU A 30 -10.94 4.71 3.42
N ILE A 31 -10.72 3.38 3.38
CA ILE A 31 -10.25 2.61 4.52
C ILE A 31 -8.93 3.16 5.05
N PHE A 32 -7.92 3.31 4.19
CA PHE A 32 -6.60 3.77 4.60
C PHE A 32 -6.47 5.29 4.72
N LYS A 33 -7.47 6.08 4.32
CA LYS A 33 -7.60 7.49 4.74
C LYS A 33 -7.82 7.62 6.25
N SER A 34 -8.55 6.67 6.86
CA SER A 34 -8.78 6.64 8.29
C SER A 34 -7.52 6.23 9.05
N ASN A 35 -6.92 7.16 9.81
CA ASN A 35 -5.80 6.83 10.68
C ASN A 35 -6.17 5.77 11.74
N ARG A 36 -7.44 5.70 12.16
CA ARG A 36 -7.94 4.71 13.10
C ARG A 36 -7.92 3.30 12.48
N LEU A 37 -8.46 3.13 11.28
CA LEU A 37 -8.39 1.84 10.57
C LEU A 37 -6.95 1.47 10.24
N THR A 38 -6.13 2.45 9.82
CA THR A 38 -4.70 2.23 9.60
C THR A 38 -3.99 1.75 10.86
N SER A 39 -4.27 2.33 12.03
CA SER A 39 -3.65 1.90 13.29
C SER A 39 -4.02 0.46 13.66
N GLN A 40 -5.29 0.08 13.50
CA GLN A 40 -5.74 -1.29 13.70
C GLN A 40 -5.08 -2.26 12.70
N PHE A 41 -5.02 -1.88 11.42
CA PHE A 41 -4.34 -2.66 10.39
C PHE A 41 -2.87 -2.91 10.74
N LEU A 42 -2.14 -1.86 11.05
CA LEU A 42 -0.72 -1.95 11.38
C LEU A 42 -0.48 -2.80 12.62
N SER A 43 -1.31 -2.64 13.65
CA SER A 43 -1.17 -3.36 14.93
C SER A 43 -1.53 -4.83 14.85
N ASN A 44 -2.63 -5.17 14.14
CA ASN A 44 -3.30 -6.46 14.31
C ASN A 44 -3.16 -7.38 13.10
N TYR A 45 -2.74 -6.87 11.93
CA TYR A 45 -2.78 -7.63 10.67
C TYR A 45 -1.44 -7.77 9.96
N THR A 46 -0.44 -6.95 10.30
CA THR A 46 0.86 -6.97 9.63
C THR A 46 1.82 -8.03 10.19
N GLY A 47 1.60 -8.50 11.40
CA GLY A 47 2.52 -9.40 12.11
C GLY A 47 3.87 -8.77 12.50
N LEU A 48 4.04 -7.46 12.31
CA LEU A 48 5.27 -6.76 12.66
C LEU A 48 5.22 -6.24 14.09
N GLN A 49 5.99 -6.85 14.98
CA GLN A 49 6.02 -6.49 16.40
C GLN A 49 6.29 -4.99 16.65
N MET A 50 7.12 -4.36 15.81
CA MET A 50 7.43 -2.94 15.93
C MET A 50 6.22 -2.02 15.66
N LEU A 51 5.16 -2.52 15.03
CA LEU A 51 3.91 -1.82 14.75
C LEU A 51 2.78 -2.23 15.70
N SER A 52 3.03 -3.16 16.62
CA SER A 52 2.04 -3.61 17.59
C SER A 52 1.68 -2.48 18.55
N GLY A 53 0.39 -2.34 18.84
CA GLY A 53 -0.10 -1.30 19.76
C GLY A 53 -0.09 0.12 19.20
N MET A 54 0.02 0.27 17.86
CA MET A 54 -0.06 1.58 17.19
C MET A 54 -1.37 2.28 17.53
N LYS A 55 -1.29 3.56 17.88
CA LYS A 55 -2.45 4.39 18.15
C LYS A 55 -2.75 5.32 16.99
N THR A 56 -3.96 5.82 16.94
CA THR A 56 -4.41 6.76 15.89
C THR A 56 -3.57 8.03 15.85
N GLU A 57 -3.18 8.54 17.01
CA GLU A 57 -2.35 9.75 17.17
C GLU A 57 -0.90 9.58 16.69
N ASP A 58 -0.44 8.35 16.56
CA ASP A 58 0.91 8.05 16.07
C ASP A 58 1.02 8.10 14.53
N ILE A 59 -0.09 8.35 13.84
CA ILE A 59 -0.19 8.27 12.39
C ILE A 59 -0.54 9.63 11.79
N GLU A 60 0.26 10.09 10.84
CA GLU A 60 0.05 11.28 10.04
C GLU A 60 -0.15 10.88 8.57
N ASP A 61 -1.28 11.29 7.96
CA ASP A 61 -1.49 11.11 6.53
C ASP A 61 -0.68 12.14 5.73
N VAL A 62 0.24 11.65 4.93
CA VAL A 62 1.10 12.49 4.08
C VAL A 62 0.89 12.21 2.59
N SER A 63 -0.13 11.45 2.22
CA SER A 63 -0.41 10.99 0.85
C SER A 63 -0.49 12.14 -0.16
N LYS A 64 -1.26 13.18 0.16
CA LYS A 64 -1.44 14.37 -0.72
C LYS A 64 -0.13 15.04 -1.10
N ARG A 65 0.86 14.98 -0.23
CA ARG A 65 2.16 15.57 -0.47
C ARG A 65 2.89 14.88 -1.62
N TYR A 66 2.74 13.58 -1.73
CA TYR A 66 3.47 12.76 -2.69
C TYR A 66 2.71 12.55 -4.00
N GLN A 67 1.39 12.65 -3.98
CA GLN A 67 0.54 12.57 -5.17
C GLN A 67 0.96 13.56 -6.27
N ALA A 68 1.33 14.78 -5.88
CA ALA A 68 1.80 15.80 -6.81
C ALA A 68 3.10 15.42 -7.56
N PHE A 69 3.91 14.51 -6.98
CA PHE A 69 5.16 14.04 -7.57
C PHE A 69 5.00 12.76 -8.40
N LEU A 70 3.99 11.96 -8.09
CA LEU A 70 3.80 10.62 -8.63
C LEU A 70 2.78 10.58 -9.79
N GLY A 71 1.92 11.61 -9.91
CA GLY A 71 0.89 11.68 -10.95
C GLY A 71 -0.43 10.98 -10.58
N ILE A 72 -1.39 11.00 -11.51
CA ILE A 72 -2.77 10.54 -11.30
C ILE A 72 -2.86 9.02 -11.06
N GLU A 73 -1.94 8.24 -11.61
CA GLU A 73 -1.92 6.77 -11.45
C GLU A 73 -1.82 6.31 -10.00
N PHE A 74 -1.47 7.21 -9.08
CA PHE A 74 -1.20 6.93 -7.66
C PHE A 74 -2.22 7.59 -6.71
N GLU A 75 -3.40 7.97 -7.21
CA GLU A 75 -4.41 8.66 -6.40
C GLU A 75 -5.03 7.79 -5.32
N LEU A 76 -5.03 6.47 -5.49
CA LEU A 76 -5.67 5.52 -4.60
C LEU A 76 -4.76 5.01 -3.49
N ASP A 77 -3.46 5.17 -3.63
CA ASP A 77 -2.51 4.66 -2.66
C ASP A 77 -2.30 5.63 -1.50
N THR A 78 -2.04 5.11 -0.32
CA THR A 78 -1.82 5.93 0.87
C THR A 78 -0.40 5.84 1.39
N ILE A 79 0.12 6.99 1.82
CA ILE A 79 1.41 7.10 2.48
C ILE A 79 1.19 7.69 3.85
N LYS A 80 1.54 6.92 4.87
CA LYS A 80 1.46 7.34 6.26
C LYS A 80 2.86 7.53 6.83
N LYS A 81 3.03 8.60 7.58
CA LYS A 81 4.16 8.78 8.47
C LYS A 81 3.75 8.25 9.85
N VAL A 82 4.56 7.39 10.41
CA VAL A 82 4.26 6.69 11.66
C VAL A 82 5.33 7.01 12.68
N TYR A 83 4.91 7.39 13.87
CA TYR A 83 5.78 7.73 14.99
C TYR A 83 5.91 6.52 15.92
N LEU A 84 7.09 5.94 15.97
CA LEU A 84 7.40 4.85 16.89
C LEU A 84 7.77 5.40 18.26
N HIS A 85 7.37 4.68 19.29
CA HIS A 85 7.67 5.01 20.67
C HIS A 85 8.61 3.98 21.30
N ARG A 86 9.40 4.42 22.28
CA ARG A 86 10.16 3.52 23.14
C ARG A 86 9.25 2.84 24.15
N ALA A 87 9.77 1.84 24.84
CA ALA A 87 9.03 1.13 25.88
C ALA A 87 8.52 2.03 27.02
N ASP A 88 9.16 3.18 27.26
CA ASP A 88 8.75 4.19 28.22
C ASP A 88 7.69 5.19 27.71
N GLY A 89 7.22 4.99 26.46
CA GLY A 89 6.23 5.85 25.81
C GLY A 89 6.79 7.13 25.19
N THR A 90 8.11 7.38 25.27
CA THR A 90 8.72 8.55 24.62
C THR A 90 8.85 8.35 23.12
N PRO A 91 8.67 9.42 22.30
CA PRO A 91 8.89 9.32 20.86
C PRO A 91 10.33 8.85 20.54
N ASP A 92 10.47 7.87 19.65
CA ASP A 92 11.77 7.37 19.24
C ASP A 92 12.11 7.76 17.80
N ARG A 93 11.34 7.26 16.84
CA ARG A 93 11.63 7.42 15.41
C ARG A 93 10.39 7.60 14.59
N GLU A 94 10.56 8.28 13.47
CA GLU A 94 9.58 8.30 12.41
C GLU A 94 9.94 7.27 11.34
N ILE A 95 8.93 6.54 10.88
CA ILE A 95 9.02 5.66 9.72
C ILE A 95 7.92 6.04 8.73
N TYR A 96 8.01 5.53 7.51
CA TYR A 96 6.94 5.67 6.54
C TYR A 96 6.33 4.31 6.24
N VAL A 97 5.01 4.29 6.08
CA VAL A 97 4.26 3.12 5.62
C VAL A 97 3.59 3.50 4.31
N ILE A 98 3.79 2.67 3.30
CA ILE A 98 3.09 2.76 2.02
C ILE A 98 2.06 1.64 2.02
N SER A 99 0.79 1.99 1.81
CA SER A 99 -0.27 1.01 1.63
C SER A 99 -0.80 1.10 0.21
N LEU A 100 -0.47 0.14 -0.62
CA LEU A 100 -1.11 -0.11 -1.91
C LEU A 100 -2.36 -0.95 -1.69
N ILE A 101 -3.41 -0.62 -2.42
CA ILE A 101 -4.66 -1.34 -2.37
C ILE A 101 -4.85 -2.04 -3.71
N GLU A 102 -4.85 -3.36 -3.67
CA GLU A 102 -5.03 -4.18 -4.88
C GLU A 102 -6.37 -4.92 -4.82
N HIS A 103 -7.32 -4.44 -5.63
CA HIS A 103 -8.69 -4.95 -5.69
C HIS A 103 -8.91 -6.01 -6.78
N LYS A 104 -7.92 -6.23 -7.64
CA LYS A 104 -8.13 -7.03 -8.85
C LYS A 104 -8.07 -8.52 -8.56
N SER A 105 -8.89 -9.26 -9.28
CA SER A 105 -8.75 -10.72 -9.42
C SER A 105 -7.43 -11.13 -10.09
N ALA A 106 -6.76 -10.20 -10.76
CA ALA A 106 -5.44 -10.39 -11.37
C ALA A 106 -4.38 -9.67 -10.54
N VAL A 107 -3.34 -10.40 -10.16
CA VAL A 107 -2.18 -9.90 -9.42
C VAL A 107 -1.37 -8.96 -10.32
N ASP A 108 -1.01 -7.77 -9.83
CA ASP A 108 -0.05 -6.90 -10.51
C ASP A 108 1.38 -7.35 -10.22
N TYR A 109 2.05 -7.83 -11.24
CA TYR A 109 3.44 -8.28 -11.14
C TYR A 109 4.46 -7.13 -11.14
N ASP A 110 4.06 -5.87 -11.41
CA ASP A 110 4.96 -4.69 -11.37
C ASP A 110 4.92 -3.96 -10.03
N VAL A 111 4.18 -4.45 -9.05
CA VAL A 111 3.97 -3.81 -7.74
C VAL A 111 5.28 -3.46 -7.02
N ALA A 112 6.32 -4.30 -7.12
CA ALA A 112 7.62 -4.03 -6.51
C ALA A 112 8.29 -2.79 -7.12
N MET A 113 8.21 -2.60 -8.44
CA MET A 113 8.72 -1.40 -9.11
C MET A 113 7.91 -0.15 -8.78
N GLN A 114 6.60 -0.28 -8.66
CA GLN A 114 5.73 0.81 -8.21
C GLN A 114 6.13 1.26 -6.80
N LEU A 115 6.29 0.32 -5.86
CA LEU A 115 6.74 0.61 -4.49
C LEU A 115 8.12 1.28 -4.46
N LEU A 116 9.07 0.85 -5.31
CA LEU A 116 10.38 1.49 -5.40
C LEU A 116 10.29 2.97 -5.82
N ARG A 117 9.38 3.31 -6.74
CA ARG A 117 9.12 4.71 -7.14
C ARG A 117 8.65 5.54 -5.93
N TYR A 118 7.70 5.02 -5.13
CA TYR A 118 7.26 5.69 -3.90
C TYR A 118 8.39 5.90 -2.91
N MET A 119 9.15 4.84 -2.63
CA MET A 119 10.28 4.91 -1.69
C MET A 119 11.30 5.96 -2.12
N SER A 120 11.63 6.02 -3.40
CA SER A 120 12.58 6.99 -3.97
C SER A 120 12.11 8.43 -3.78
N VAL A 121 10.82 8.70 -4.01
CA VAL A 121 10.23 10.05 -3.83
C VAL A 121 10.21 10.45 -2.36
N ILE A 122 9.83 9.55 -1.45
CA ILE A 122 9.81 9.80 0.00
C ILE A 122 11.23 10.13 0.49
N TRP A 123 12.23 9.35 0.11
CA TRP A 123 13.62 9.59 0.49
C TRP A 123 14.18 10.89 -0.10
N HIS A 124 13.79 11.24 -1.33
CA HIS A 124 14.18 12.51 -1.94
C HIS A 124 13.62 13.70 -1.15
N ASP A 125 12.33 13.67 -0.82
CA ASP A 125 11.67 14.69 -0.02
C ASP A 125 12.28 14.81 1.39
N TYR A 126 12.50 13.67 2.06
CA TYR A 126 13.16 13.63 3.36
C TYR A 126 14.54 14.30 3.32
N LYS A 127 15.37 13.93 2.34
CA LYS A 127 16.68 14.56 2.14
C LYS A 127 16.57 16.07 1.96
N THR A 128 15.61 16.53 1.17
CA THR A 128 15.39 17.96 0.91
C THR A 128 15.02 18.70 2.20
N LYS A 129 14.11 18.16 3.00
CA LYS A 129 13.73 18.72 4.30
C LYS A 129 14.90 18.76 5.27
N GLN A 130 15.66 17.70 5.39
CA GLN A 130 16.81 17.67 6.29
C GLN A 130 17.89 18.68 5.88
N ASN A 131 18.10 18.89 4.59
CA ASN A 131 19.02 19.89 4.11
C ASN A 131 18.54 21.33 4.33
N ALA A 132 17.22 21.55 4.35
CA ALA A 132 16.64 22.86 4.72
C ALA A 132 16.83 23.18 6.21
N ILE A 133 16.73 22.16 7.09
CA ILE A 133 16.98 22.30 8.53
C ILE A 133 18.47 22.50 8.80
N LYS A 134 19.32 21.74 8.14
CA LYS A 134 20.77 21.76 8.31
C LYS A 134 21.46 21.61 6.97
N LYS A 135 22.12 22.68 6.51
CA LYS A 135 22.82 22.68 5.22
C LYS A 135 23.70 21.46 5.05
N GLU A 136 23.55 20.78 3.91
CA GLU A 136 24.29 19.58 3.53
C GLU A 136 24.19 18.41 4.54
N ALA A 137 23.05 18.29 5.24
CA ALA A 137 22.83 17.23 6.20
C ALA A 137 23.07 15.84 5.59
N ASN A 138 22.61 15.64 4.35
CA ASN A 138 22.72 14.37 3.63
C ASN A 138 24.16 13.96 3.27
N ARG A 139 25.11 14.88 3.29
CA ARG A 139 26.54 14.58 3.03
C ARG A 139 27.29 14.07 4.26
N ARG A 140 26.66 14.07 5.42
CA ARG A 140 27.29 13.63 6.67
C ARG A 140 27.26 12.11 6.78
N LYS A 141 28.35 11.49 7.22
CA LYS A 141 28.47 10.04 7.43
C LYS A 141 27.36 9.48 8.34
N ALA A 142 26.89 10.27 9.31
CA ALA A 142 25.85 9.89 10.26
C ALA A 142 24.42 10.03 9.70
N PHE A 143 24.25 10.62 8.51
CA PHE A 143 22.91 10.77 7.92
C PHE A 143 22.30 9.40 7.60
N ARG A 144 21.02 9.25 7.91
CA ARG A 144 20.24 8.04 7.57
C ARG A 144 18.91 8.46 7.01
N TYR A 145 18.48 7.73 5.99
CA TYR A 145 17.12 7.82 5.51
C TYR A 145 16.16 7.10 6.45
N PRO A 146 14.89 7.51 6.53
CA PRO A 146 13.90 6.80 7.32
C PRO A 146 13.63 5.42 6.74
N LEU A 147 13.24 4.49 7.60
CA LEU A 147 12.71 3.20 7.19
C LEU A 147 11.37 3.44 6.46
N ILE A 148 11.16 2.70 5.39
CA ILE A 148 9.89 2.63 4.67
C ILE A 148 9.44 1.18 4.66
N ILE A 149 8.22 0.92 5.10
CA ILE A 149 7.62 -0.42 5.10
C ILE A 149 6.47 -0.43 4.09
N PRO A 150 6.62 -1.09 2.95
CA PRO A 150 5.56 -1.20 1.96
C PRO A 150 4.64 -2.38 2.24
N PHE A 151 3.33 -2.14 2.13
CA PHE A 151 2.27 -3.14 2.23
C PHE A 151 1.41 -3.15 0.97
N VAL A 152 0.91 -4.32 0.65
CA VAL A 152 -0.19 -4.52 -0.29
C VAL A 152 -1.36 -5.08 0.50
N TYR A 153 -2.48 -4.37 0.50
CA TYR A 153 -3.76 -4.85 0.99
C TYR A 153 -4.49 -5.50 -0.17
N TYR A 154 -4.62 -6.81 -0.13
CA TYR A 154 -5.12 -7.59 -1.24
C TYR A 154 -6.51 -8.15 -0.96
N GLU A 155 -7.48 -7.75 -1.79
CA GLU A 155 -8.88 -8.15 -1.66
C GLU A 155 -9.28 -9.27 -2.63
N GLY A 156 -8.39 -9.67 -3.54
CA GLY A 156 -8.66 -10.72 -4.50
C GLY A 156 -8.80 -12.09 -3.84
N GLU A 157 -9.69 -12.93 -4.40
CA GLU A 157 -9.92 -14.30 -3.93
C GLU A 157 -8.75 -15.24 -4.23
N ASN A 158 -8.08 -15.01 -5.35
CA ASN A 158 -6.95 -15.82 -5.76
C ASN A 158 -5.74 -15.57 -4.86
N LYS A 159 -4.91 -16.60 -4.71
CA LYS A 159 -3.65 -16.46 -3.98
C LYS A 159 -2.76 -15.40 -4.66
N TRP A 160 -2.13 -14.56 -3.85
CA TRP A 160 -1.09 -13.67 -4.33
C TRP A 160 0.09 -14.46 -4.91
N THR A 161 0.50 -14.16 -6.13
CA THR A 161 1.54 -14.90 -6.86
C THR A 161 2.72 -14.04 -7.32
N ALA A 162 2.67 -12.72 -7.14
CA ALA A 162 3.82 -11.87 -7.44
C ALA A 162 4.95 -12.08 -6.42
N ASP A 163 6.18 -11.93 -6.89
CA ASP A 163 7.38 -12.02 -6.08
C ASP A 163 7.41 -10.95 -4.99
N LEU A 164 7.71 -11.34 -3.75
CA LEU A 164 7.72 -10.44 -2.60
C LEU A 164 8.99 -9.59 -2.48
N HIS A 165 10.01 -9.89 -3.25
CA HIS A 165 11.27 -9.17 -3.30
C HIS A 165 11.48 -8.49 -4.65
N LEU A 166 11.96 -7.25 -4.65
CA LEU A 166 12.26 -6.54 -5.89
C LEU A 166 13.28 -7.28 -6.75
N LYS A 167 14.33 -7.83 -6.12
CA LYS A 167 15.40 -8.54 -6.84
C LYS A 167 14.89 -9.68 -7.72
N ASP A 168 13.81 -10.37 -7.30
CA ASP A 168 13.26 -11.52 -8.02
C ASP A 168 12.59 -11.10 -9.36
N ARG A 169 12.48 -9.78 -9.61
CA ARG A 169 12.00 -9.17 -10.86
C ARG A 169 13.11 -8.61 -11.74
N ILE A 170 14.38 -8.83 -11.36
CA ILE A 170 15.54 -8.29 -12.07
C ILE A 170 16.35 -9.44 -12.66
N GLU A 171 16.70 -9.32 -13.94
CA GLU A 171 17.55 -10.31 -14.61
C GLU A 171 18.93 -10.37 -13.95
N PHE A 172 19.52 -11.56 -13.89
CA PHE A 172 20.83 -11.84 -13.29
C PHE A 172 20.93 -11.53 -11.78
N ALA A 173 19.80 -11.54 -11.07
CA ALA A 173 19.78 -11.18 -9.65
C ALA A 173 20.59 -12.13 -8.76
N GLU A 174 20.64 -13.42 -9.11
CA GLU A 174 21.41 -14.41 -8.36
C GLU A 174 22.93 -14.20 -8.53
N GLU A 175 23.37 -13.93 -9.76
CA GLU A 175 24.79 -13.79 -10.09
C GLU A 175 25.35 -12.42 -9.70
N MET A 176 24.51 -11.38 -9.69
CA MET A 176 24.93 -9.97 -9.56
C MET A 176 24.20 -9.25 -8.42
N SER A 177 23.87 -9.97 -7.36
CA SER A 177 23.06 -9.47 -6.24
C SER A 177 23.62 -8.20 -5.56
N GLU A 178 24.94 -8.01 -5.58
CA GLU A 178 25.60 -6.84 -5.00
C GLU A 178 25.32 -5.51 -5.74
N TYR A 179 24.85 -5.58 -6.99
CA TYR A 179 24.51 -4.41 -7.81
C TYR A 179 23.02 -4.11 -7.85
N ILE A 180 22.20 -4.96 -7.24
CA ILE A 180 20.74 -4.91 -7.35
C ILE A 180 20.15 -4.35 -6.06
N PRO A 181 19.34 -3.27 -6.11
CA PRO A 181 18.57 -2.85 -4.96
C PRO A 181 17.53 -3.91 -4.60
N ASP A 182 17.45 -4.29 -3.34
CA ASP A 182 16.45 -5.22 -2.86
C ASP A 182 15.70 -4.67 -1.64
N PHE A 183 14.41 -4.95 -1.60
CA PHE A 183 13.57 -4.83 -0.43
C PHE A 183 12.42 -5.83 -0.55
N ARG A 184 11.86 -6.16 0.59
CA ARG A 184 10.64 -6.97 0.67
C ARG A 184 9.44 -6.08 0.96
N TYR A 185 8.31 -6.37 0.32
CA TYR A 185 7.02 -5.83 0.73
C TYR A 185 6.16 -6.91 1.40
N HIS A 186 5.15 -6.48 2.16
CA HIS A 186 4.23 -7.35 2.86
C HIS A 186 2.88 -7.37 2.14
N VAL A 187 2.29 -8.55 2.02
CA VAL A 187 0.93 -8.72 1.51
C VAL A 187 0.03 -9.12 2.67
N VAL A 188 -1.04 -8.37 2.87
CA VAL A 188 -2.12 -8.73 3.77
C VAL A 188 -3.34 -9.01 2.92
N SER A 189 -3.64 -10.30 2.73
CA SER A 189 -4.81 -10.73 1.97
C SER A 189 -6.02 -10.84 2.89
N VAL A 190 -7.15 -10.28 2.47
CA VAL A 190 -8.42 -10.41 3.21
C VAL A 190 -8.83 -11.88 3.33
N HIS A 191 -8.59 -12.66 2.27
CA HIS A 191 -8.97 -14.07 2.21
C HIS A 191 -8.05 -15.03 2.97
N GLN A 192 -6.93 -14.54 3.55
CA GLN A 192 -6.10 -15.37 4.44
C GLN A 192 -6.74 -15.61 5.81
N TYR A 193 -7.73 -14.80 6.19
CA TYR A 193 -8.45 -14.91 7.45
C TYR A 193 -9.80 -15.61 7.24
N THR A 194 -10.21 -16.50 8.15
CA THR A 194 -11.57 -17.01 8.20
C THR A 194 -12.54 -15.94 8.72
N ASN A 195 -13.84 -16.15 8.54
CA ASN A 195 -14.83 -15.22 9.08
C ASN A 195 -14.86 -15.27 10.62
N GLU A 196 -14.60 -16.44 11.19
CA GLU A 196 -14.50 -16.68 12.62
C GLU A 196 -13.32 -15.90 13.21
N GLU A 197 -12.13 -16.01 12.61
CA GLU A 197 -10.93 -15.29 13.04
C GLU A 197 -11.14 -13.77 12.99
N LEU A 198 -11.78 -13.26 11.94
CA LEU A 198 -12.09 -11.82 11.85
C LEU A 198 -13.11 -11.40 12.92
N SER A 199 -14.13 -12.24 13.17
CA SER A 199 -15.13 -11.96 14.20
C SER A 199 -14.52 -11.93 15.61
N GLU A 200 -13.55 -12.83 15.90
CA GLU A 200 -12.83 -12.87 17.18
C GLU A 200 -11.93 -11.64 17.39
N LYS A 201 -11.36 -11.07 16.34
CA LYS A 201 -10.58 -9.83 16.43
C LYS A 201 -11.42 -8.63 16.90
N GLY A 202 -12.69 -8.55 16.46
CA GLY A 202 -13.70 -7.63 16.95
C GLY A 202 -13.37 -6.14 16.76
N ASP A 203 -12.36 -5.80 15.97
CA ASP A 203 -12.03 -4.42 15.63
C ASP A 203 -12.75 -3.95 14.35
N GLU A 204 -12.71 -2.65 14.08
CA GLU A 204 -13.38 -2.09 12.90
C GLU A 204 -12.73 -2.56 11.59
N MET A 205 -11.42 -2.82 11.60
CA MET A 205 -10.73 -3.32 10.42
C MET A 205 -11.19 -4.74 10.08
N ALA A 206 -11.45 -5.59 11.09
CA ALA A 206 -12.05 -6.90 10.89
C ALA A 206 -13.44 -6.81 10.22
N LEU A 207 -14.27 -5.86 10.69
CA LEU A 207 -15.59 -5.62 10.09
C LEU A 207 -15.48 -5.21 8.62
N VAL A 208 -14.54 -4.32 8.30
CA VAL A 208 -14.26 -3.90 6.92
C VAL A 208 -13.84 -5.11 6.07
N MET A 209 -12.92 -5.96 6.56
CA MET A 209 -12.50 -7.17 5.85
C MET A 209 -13.66 -8.16 5.63
N LEU A 210 -14.55 -8.32 6.61
CA LEU A 210 -15.74 -9.17 6.47
C LEU A 210 -16.69 -8.62 5.38
N ILE A 211 -16.91 -7.30 5.35
CA ILE A 211 -17.74 -6.66 4.31
C ILE A 211 -17.11 -6.89 2.93
N ASN A 212 -15.79 -6.72 2.80
CA ASN A 212 -15.09 -6.95 1.54
C ASN A 212 -15.22 -8.39 1.05
N LYS A 213 -15.17 -9.38 1.95
CA LYS A 213 -15.39 -10.80 1.61
C LYS A 213 -16.81 -11.09 1.13
N ILE A 214 -17.83 -10.40 1.66
CA ILE A 214 -19.24 -10.57 1.22
C ILE A 214 -19.44 -9.95 -0.15
N GLN A 215 -18.79 -8.85 -0.46
CA GLN A 215 -18.90 -8.17 -1.75
C GLN A 215 -18.13 -8.86 -2.87
N ASN A 216 -17.20 -9.75 -2.52
CA ASN A 216 -16.41 -10.58 -3.44
C ASN A 216 -16.57 -12.06 -3.04
N PRO A 217 -17.76 -12.68 -3.31
CA PRO A 217 -18.01 -14.09 -3.00
C PRO A 217 -17.31 -15.02 -3.99
#